data_0c4f7ac471843ffa751c0d44707abef9
#
_entry.id   0c4f7ac471843ffa751c0d44707abef9
#
_cell.length_a   1.000
_cell.length_b   1.000
_cell.length_c   1.000
_cell.angle_alpha   90.00
_cell.angle_beta   90.00
_cell.angle_gamma   90.00
#
_symmetry.space_group_name_H-M   'P 1'
#
loop_
_entity.id
_entity.type
_entity.pdbx_description
1 polymer ?
#
loop_
_entity_poly.entity_id
_entity_poly.type
_entity_poly.pdbx_seq_one_letter_code
_entity_poly.pdbx_strand_id
1 'polypeptide(L)'
;MTVFLSIIGLLLATVFVAEIGERTGLPWPALLTVAVAPVLFIPGIETVSLDTDLILPIFIPPLLWSLARRTSWGMIRAQMHVVLVMSVALVFLTIAALTATAMWLMPGIGLAAAMVLAAAIAPPDPVAVDAVAGPAGIPKRITGTLQTEGLFNDAASIVAFNVALAALVADGEVDFSEGALNFLYSAVVAVIIGLIVGRLAALFVNSVHDSVTRTAFTWVLPFAIFVAAEEIHASGVIAIVIAAVEMSSRASFTAEDRLSGHSFWETVELLFTGLAFGLIGMSVREAIDDAGTMVLEAIGIGLVLSIVAFAVRFACMWVLYMFKKRMNRTDVAPLRMQEVLL
;
A
#
# COMPACT_ATOMS: atom_id res chain seq x y z
N MET A 1 9.45 -23.45 16.62
CA MET A 1 8.16 -24.19 16.53
C MET A 1 6.98 -23.26 16.77
N THR A 2 7.03 -22.40 17.76
CA THR A 2 5.99 -21.38 18.09
C THR A 2 5.69 -20.43 16.93
N VAL A 3 6.71 -19.80 16.32
CA VAL A 3 6.54 -18.90 15.15
C VAL A 3 5.81 -19.61 14.00
N PHE A 4 6.16 -20.85 13.71
CA PHE A 4 5.52 -21.63 12.65
C PHE A 4 4.04 -21.91 12.96
N LEU A 5 3.73 -22.26 14.20
CA LEU A 5 2.34 -22.45 14.65
C LEU A 5 1.54 -21.15 14.60
N SER A 6 2.15 -20.01 14.96
CA SER A 6 1.50 -18.70 14.88
C SER A 6 1.20 -18.30 13.44
N ILE A 7 2.12 -18.53 12.50
CA ILE A 7 1.87 -18.28 11.07
C ILE A 7 0.73 -19.16 10.55
N ILE A 8 0.71 -20.45 10.87
CA ILE A 8 -0.39 -21.35 10.49
C ILE A 8 -1.70 -20.86 11.12
N GLY A 9 -1.67 -20.48 12.39
CA GLY A 9 -2.84 -19.94 13.08
C GLY A 9 -3.38 -18.67 12.41
N LEU A 10 -2.50 -17.75 12.02
CA LEU A 10 -2.88 -16.55 11.29
C LEU A 10 -3.47 -16.85 9.90
N LEU A 11 -2.88 -17.79 9.16
CA LEU A 11 -3.41 -18.20 7.86
C LEU A 11 -4.80 -18.85 7.99
N LEU A 12 -5.00 -19.72 8.99
CA LEU A 12 -6.31 -20.29 9.26
C LEU A 12 -7.31 -19.21 9.70
N ALA A 13 -6.91 -18.31 10.61
CA ALA A 13 -7.76 -17.20 11.04
C ALA A 13 -8.14 -16.31 9.85
N THR A 14 -7.22 -16.05 8.93
CA THR A 14 -7.49 -15.30 7.70
C THR A 14 -8.63 -15.92 6.90
N VAL A 15 -8.57 -17.23 6.64
CA VAL A 15 -9.62 -17.92 5.86
C VAL A 15 -10.98 -17.86 6.56
N PHE A 16 -11.02 -18.08 7.89
CA PHE A 16 -12.27 -18.01 8.65
C PHE A 16 -12.83 -16.60 8.73
N VAL A 17 -11.98 -15.60 8.99
CA VAL A 17 -12.41 -14.21 9.12
C VAL A 17 -12.82 -13.62 7.78
N ALA A 18 -12.16 -14.01 6.68
CA ALA A 18 -12.58 -13.62 5.34
C ALA A 18 -14.00 -14.10 5.01
N GLU A 19 -14.32 -15.37 5.31
CA GLU A 19 -15.68 -15.90 5.14
C GLU A 19 -16.71 -15.18 6.01
N ILE A 20 -16.34 -14.81 7.25
CA ILE A 20 -17.22 -14.01 8.13
C ILE A 20 -17.41 -12.60 7.54
N GLY A 21 -16.35 -11.98 7.03
CA GLY A 21 -16.40 -10.67 6.39
C GLY A 21 -17.34 -10.64 5.19
N GLU A 22 -17.24 -11.65 4.31
CA GLU A 22 -18.17 -11.79 3.17
C GLU A 22 -19.63 -11.93 3.59
N ARG A 23 -19.91 -12.71 4.63
CA ARG A 23 -21.29 -12.90 5.14
C ARG A 23 -21.86 -11.68 5.84
N THR A 24 -21.01 -10.91 6.53
CA THR A 24 -21.45 -9.75 7.34
C THR A 24 -21.40 -8.44 6.57
N GLY A 25 -20.68 -8.40 5.43
CA GLY A 25 -20.40 -7.17 4.68
C GLY A 25 -19.41 -6.24 5.38
N LEU A 26 -18.62 -6.77 6.32
CA LEU A 26 -17.61 -6.00 7.04
C LEU A 26 -16.22 -6.23 6.43
N PRO A 27 -15.32 -5.24 6.52
CA PRO A 27 -13.96 -5.36 5.99
C PRO A 27 -13.16 -6.41 6.78
N TRP A 28 -13.01 -7.59 6.19
CA TRP A 28 -12.37 -8.73 6.83
C TRP A 28 -10.92 -8.48 7.30
N PRO A 29 -10.07 -7.64 6.64
CA PRO A 29 -8.72 -7.37 7.15
C PRO A 29 -8.76 -6.66 8.51
N ALA A 30 -9.64 -5.65 8.66
CA ALA A 30 -9.83 -4.96 9.93
C ALA A 30 -10.40 -5.90 11.01
N LEU A 31 -11.36 -6.77 10.64
CA LEU A 31 -11.88 -7.79 11.56
C LEU A 31 -10.77 -8.73 12.04
N LEU A 32 -9.86 -9.13 11.16
CA LEU A 32 -8.73 -10.00 11.51
C LEU A 32 -7.79 -9.31 12.51
N THR A 33 -7.41 -8.05 12.26
CA THR A 33 -6.59 -7.27 13.20
C THR A 33 -7.23 -7.20 14.59
N VAL A 34 -8.52 -6.86 14.64
CA VAL A 34 -9.27 -6.78 15.90
C VAL A 34 -9.44 -8.15 16.57
N ALA A 35 -9.56 -9.23 15.80
CA ALA A 35 -9.68 -10.58 16.36
C ALA A 35 -8.36 -11.13 16.90
N VAL A 36 -7.22 -10.79 16.26
CA VAL A 36 -5.89 -11.24 16.66
C VAL A 36 -5.37 -10.50 17.89
N ALA A 37 -5.59 -9.19 17.99
CA ALA A 37 -5.06 -8.37 19.07
C ALA A 37 -5.40 -8.91 20.48
N PRO A 38 -6.63 -9.31 20.83
CA PRO A 38 -6.95 -9.86 22.15
C PRO A 38 -6.33 -11.22 22.44
N VAL A 39 -6.08 -12.03 21.38
CA VAL A 39 -5.54 -13.40 21.54
C VAL A 39 -4.15 -13.37 22.18
N LEU A 40 -3.38 -12.32 21.94
CA LEU A 40 -2.03 -12.17 22.48
C LEU A 40 -1.98 -11.89 23.99
N PHE A 41 -3.09 -11.49 24.59
CA PHE A 41 -3.18 -11.34 26.04
C PHE A 41 -3.40 -12.68 26.77
N ILE A 42 -3.57 -13.79 26.01
CA ILE A 42 -3.68 -15.13 26.57
C ILE A 42 -2.28 -15.62 26.96
N PRO A 43 -2.07 -16.04 28.22
CA PRO A 43 -0.78 -16.56 28.67
C PRO A 43 -0.32 -17.77 27.82
N GLY A 44 0.94 -17.75 27.37
CA GLY A 44 1.54 -18.83 26.57
C GLY A 44 1.47 -18.64 25.06
N ILE A 45 0.85 -17.57 24.56
CA ILE A 45 0.92 -17.20 23.14
C ILE A 45 2.05 -16.16 22.98
N GLU A 46 3.05 -16.53 22.19
CA GLU A 46 4.18 -15.67 21.88
C GLU A 46 3.90 -14.86 20.62
N THR A 47 4.33 -13.61 20.62
CA THR A 47 4.31 -12.75 19.41
C THR A 47 5.30 -13.25 18.38
N VAL A 48 4.91 -13.22 17.12
CA VAL A 48 5.83 -13.49 16.01
C VAL A 48 6.57 -12.20 15.71
N SER A 49 7.84 -12.12 16.10
CA SER A 49 8.74 -11.08 15.62
C SER A 49 9.36 -11.55 14.30
N LEU A 50 8.94 -10.95 13.19
CA LEU A 50 9.67 -11.03 11.94
C LEU A 50 10.78 -9.97 11.98
N ASP A 51 11.92 -10.32 11.38
CA ASP A 51 12.96 -9.32 11.14
C ASP A 51 12.37 -8.17 10.29
N THR A 52 12.49 -6.96 10.81
CA THR A 52 11.89 -5.76 10.22
C THR A 52 12.32 -5.57 8.77
N ASP A 53 13.58 -5.92 8.46
CA ASP A 53 14.14 -5.80 7.12
C ASP A 53 13.52 -6.76 6.10
N LEU A 54 12.87 -7.84 6.56
CA LEU A 54 12.23 -8.83 5.70
C LEU A 54 10.74 -8.53 5.45
N ILE A 55 10.11 -7.70 6.25
CA ILE A 55 8.67 -7.41 6.11
C ILE A 55 8.37 -6.80 4.74
N LEU A 56 9.04 -5.72 4.38
CA LEU A 56 8.80 -5.04 3.12
C LEU A 56 9.10 -5.93 1.90
N PRO A 57 10.28 -6.59 1.80
CA PRO A 57 10.59 -7.46 0.67
C PRO A 57 9.68 -8.68 0.51
N ILE A 58 9.06 -9.16 1.58
CA ILE A 58 8.16 -10.32 1.54
C ILE A 58 6.75 -9.91 1.14
N PHE A 59 6.19 -8.84 1.70
CA PHE A 59 4.78 -8.50 1.55
C PHE A 59 4.49 -7.58 0.35
N ILE A 60 5.35 -6.58 0.12
CA ILE A 60 5.11 -5.59 -0.94
C ILE A 60 5.09 -6.21 -2.35
N PRO A 61 6.08 -7.03 -2.76
CA PRO A 61 6.14 -7.52 -4.13
C PRO A 61 4.89 -8.26 -4.60
N PRO A 62 4.37 -9.27 -3.87
CA PRO A 62 3.21 -10.02 -4.33
C PRO A 62 1.92 -9.19 -4.30
N LEU A 63 1.72 -8.34 -3.29
CA LEU A 63 0.52 -7.51 -3.18
C LEU A 63 0.46 -6.45 -4.28
N LEU A 64 1.55 -5.73 -4.51
CA LEU A 64 1.61 -4.73 -5.58
C LEU A 64 1.50 -5.36 -6.97
N TRP A 65 2.14 -6.52 -7.19
CA TRP A 65 2.03 -7.23 -8.46
C TRP A 65 0.60 -7.68 -8.73
N SER A 66 -0.09 -8.24 -7.73
CA SER A 66 -1.49 -8.64 -7.83
C SER A 66 -2.39 -7.49 -8.28
N LEU A 67 -2.20 -6.31 -7.72
CA LEU A 67 -2.96 -5.11 -8.05
C LEU A 67 -2.56 -4.53 -9.41
N ALA A 68 -1.25 -4.35 -9.67
CA ALA A 68 -0.73 -3.70 -10.86
C ALA A 68 -0.99 -4.49 -12.15
N ARG A 69 -0.99 -5.84 -12.11
CA ARG A 69 -1.28 -6.70 -13.26
C ARG A 69 -2.71 -6.53 -13.81
N ARG A 70 -3.63 -6.01 -13.03
CA ARG A 70 -5.01 -5.69 -13.43
C ARG A 70 -5.12 -4.33 -14.13
N THR A 71 -4.06 -3.53 -14.07
CA THR A 71 -4.00 -2.17 -14.62
C THR A 71 -3.35 -2.18 -16.01
N SER A 72 -3.79 -1.29 -16.89
CA SER A 72 -3.22 -1.13 -18.22
C SER A 72 -2.69 0.28 -18.46
N TRP A 73 -1.76 0.44 -19.41
CA TRP A 73 -1.27 1.76 -19.82
C TRP A 73 -2.39 2.70 -20.29
N GLY A 74 -3.46 2.14 -20.89
CA GLY A 74 -4.64 2.91 -21.27
C GLY A 74 -5.34 3.55 -20.07
N MET A 75 -5.52 2.79 -18.99
CA MET A 75 -6.12 3.28 -17.74
C MET A 75 -5.25 4.35 -17.08
N ILE A 76 -3.93 4.09 -16.96
CA ILE A 76 -3.00 5.04 -16.36
C ILE A 76 -2.99 6.35 -17.15
N ARG A 77 -2.89 6.30 -18.49
CA ARG A 77 -2.87 7.51 -19.33
C ARG A 77 -4.17 8.30 -19.26
N ALA A 78 -5.32 7.61 -19.23
CA ALA A 78 -6.62 8.26 -19.12
C ALA A 78 -6.79 9.01 -17.79
N GLN A 79 -6.12 8.57 -16.73
CA GLN A 79 -6.24 9.13 -15.38
C GLN A 79 -4.94 9.81 -14.88
N MET A 80 -3.94 10.00 -15.73
CA MET A 80 -2.59 10.46 -15.36
C MET A 80 -2.60 11.70 -14.44
N HIS A 81 -3.42 12.70 -14.76
CA HIS A 81 -3.50 13.91 -13.94
C HIS A 81 -4.04 13.64 -12.53
N VAL A 82 -5.04 12.76 -12.42
CA VAL A 82 -5.61 12.38 -11.12
C VAL A 82 -4.63 11.55 -10.34
N VAL A 83 -4.02 10.56 -10.98
CA VAL A 83 -3.01 9.69 -10.37
C VAL A 83 -1.84 10.54 -9.81
N LEU A 84 -1.25 11.44 -10.61
CA LEU A 84 -0.15 12.28 -10.14
C LEU A 84 -0.55 13.18 -8.97
N VAL A 85 -1.73 13.82 -9.04
CA VAL A 85 -2.18 14.70 -7.95
C VAL A 85 -2.50 13.90 -6.69
N MET A 86 -3.17 12.75 -6.83
CA MET A 86 -3.61 11.96 -5.67
C MET A 86 -2.48 11.10 -5.08
N SER A 87 -1.62 10.52 -5.91
CA SER A 87 -0.56 9.64 -5.43
C SER A 87 0.71 10.37 -4.96
N VAL A 88 0.93 11.59 -5.38
CA VAL A 88 2.14 12.33 -5.01
C VAL A 88 1.78 13.60 -4.23
N ALA A 89 1.06 14.55 -4.84
CA ALA A 89 0.79 15.83 -4.20
C ALA A 89 -0.06 15.67 -2.93
N LEU A 90 -1.10 14.83 -2.95
CA LEU A 90 -1.94 14.59 -1.77
C LEU A 90 -1.14 13.89 -0.66
N VAL A 91 -0.29 12.92 -0.99
CA VAL A 91 0.53 12.24 0.02
C VAL A 91 1.47 13.23 0.71
N PHE A 92 2.22 14.03 -0.04
CA PHE A 92 3.10 15.05 0.55
C PHE A 92 2.32 16.11 1.35
N LEU A 93 1.14 16.53 0.88
CA LEU A 93 0.27 17.43 1.63
C LEU A 93 -0.20 16.80 2.95
N THR A 94 -0.56 15.51 2.91
CA THR A 94 -0.96 14.76 4.10
C THR A 94 0.21 14.62 5.07
N ILE A 95 1.40 14.26 4.58
CA ILE A 95 2.63 14.19 5.40
C ILE A 95 2.89 15.55 6.07
N ALA A 96 2.84 16.65 5.33
CA ALA A 96 3.06 17.98 5.89
C ALA A 96 2.03 18.35 6.97
N ALA A 97 0.76 18.06 6.74
CA ALA A 97 -0.30 18.34 7.70
C ALA A 97 -0.18 17.46 8.96
N LEU A 98 0.12 16.17 8.80
CA LEU A 98 0.32 15.26 9.91
C LEU A 98 1.59 15.59 10.71
N THR A 99 2.68 15.96 10.03
CA THR A 99 3.92 16.41 10.69
C THR A 99 3.66 17.64 11.55
N ALA A 100 2.99 18.66 10.99
CA ALA A 100 2.64 19.86 11.73
C ALA A 100 1.72 19.56 12.93
N THR A 101 0.77 18.65 12.75
CA THR A 101 -0.14 18.22 13.83
C THR A 101 0.60 17.44 14.91
N ALA A 102 1.49 16.52 14.52
CA ALA A 102 2.30 15.74 15.46
C ALA A 102 3.22 16.65 16.30
N MET A 103 3.89 17.62 15.66
CA MET A 103 4.72 18.60 16.38
C MET A 103 3.92 19.48 17.34
N TRP A 104 2.66 19.79 16.99
CA TRP A 104 1.78 20.55 17.87
C TRP A 104 1.26 19.73 19.06
N LEU A 105 0.92 18.45 18.86
CA LEU A 105 0.43 17.55 19.91
C LEU A 105 1.55 17.04 20.83
N MET A 106 2.73 16.86 20.28
CA MET A 106 3.90 16.32 20.98
C MET A 106 5.06 17.33 20.96
N PRO A 107 5.03 18.39 21.78
CA PRO A 107 6.10 19.36 21.84
C PRO A 107 7.42 18.68 22.19
N GLY A 108 8.41 18.76 21.29
CA GLY A 108 9.73 18.12 21.49
C GLY A 108 9.98 16.86 20.66
N ILE A 109 9.01 16.36 19.89
CA ILE A 109 9.23 15.19 19.01
C ILE A 109 10.29 15.44 17.93
N GLY A 110 10.54 16.69 17.56
CA GLY A 110 11.45 17.05 16.47
C GLY A 110 10.85 16.83 15.07
N LEU A 111 11.35 17.58 14.07
CA LEU A 111 10.83 17.55 12.71
C LEU A 111 11.01 16.17 12.07
N ALA A 112 12.19 15.59 12.16
CA ALA A 112 12.51 14.32 11.51
C ALA A 112 11.62 13.19 12.04
N ALA A 113 11.47 13.03 13.38
CA ALA A 113 10.62 12.01 13.97
C ALA A 113 9.14 12.23 13.64
N ALA A 114 8.66 13.47 13.65
CA ALA A 114 7.30 13.79 13.25
C ALA A 114 7.04 13.47 11.75
N MET A 115 8.02 13.70 10.88
CA MET A 115 7.94 13.31 9.46
C MET A 115 7.96 11.79 9.26
N VAL A 116 8.78 11.05 10.00
CA VAL A 116 8.79 9.56 9.97
C VAL A 116 7.41 9.03 10.32
N LEU A 117 6.83 9.50 11.45
CA LEU A 117 5.48 9.13 11.87
C LEU A 117 4.44 9.48 10.80
N ALA A 118 4.47 10.71 10.29
CA ALA A 118 3.53 11.18 9.28
C ALA A 118 3.64 10.39 7.97
N ALA A 119 4.85 10.11 7.50
CA ALA A 119 5.08 9.34 6.29
C ALA A 119 4.59 7.89 6.42
N ALA A 120 4.72 7.27 7.60
CA ALA A 120 4.25 5.91 7.84
C ALA A 120 2.72 5.78 7.76
N ILE A 121 1.95 6.81 8.12
CA ILE A 121 0.48 6.76 8.20
C ILE A 121 -0.24 7.51 7.06
N ALA A 122 0.49 8.25 6.23
CA ALA A 122 -0.12 9.09 5.19
C ALA A 122 -0.75 8.33 4.02
N PRO A 123 -0.17 7.23 3.47
CA PRO A 123 -0.73 6.57 2.31
C PRO A 123 -1.97 5.76 2.68
N PRO A 124 -3.08 5.89 1.91
CA PRO A 124 -4.23 5.00 2.08
C PRO A 124 -3.91 3.60 1.54
N ASP A 125 -4.35 2.57 2.25
CA ASP A 125 -4.19 1.17 1.84
C ASP A 125 -5.21 0.80 0.74
N PRO A 126 -4.77 0.46 -0.50
CA PRO A 126 -5.65 0.05 -1.58
C PRO A 126 -6.34 -1.30 -1.31
N VAL A 127 -5.74 -2.17 -0.51
CA VAL A 127 -6.31 -3.49 -0.16
C VAL A 127 -7.49 -3.32 0.78
N ALA A 128 -7.38 -2.44 1.77
CA ALA A 128 -8.50 -2.09 2.64
C ALA A 128 -9.66 -1.47 1.85
N VAL A 129 -9.36 -0.64 0.83
CA VAL A 129 -10.36 -0.08 -0.08
C VAL A 129 -11.11 -1.17 -0.83
N ASP A 130 -10.41 -2.17 -1.39
CA ASP A 130 -11.04 -3.28 -2.10
C ASP A 130 -11.96 -4.11 -1.20
N ALA A 131 -11.54 -4.37 0.03
CA ALA A 131 -12.33 -5.12 0.99
C ALA A 131 -13.67 -4.44 1.36
N VAL A 132 -13.72 -3.10 1.29
CA VAL A 132 -14.92 -2.31 1.63
C VAL A 132 -15.76 -1.98 0.40
N ALA A 133 -15.13 -1.81 -0.77
CA ALA A 133 -15.78 -1.29 -1.97
C ALA A 133 -16.94 -2.16 -2.48
N GLY A 134 -16.77 -3.48 -2.43
CA GLY A 134 -17.80 -4.44 -2.85
C GLY A 134 -19.05 -4.37 -1.97
N PRO A 135 -18.93 -4.62 -0.66
CA PRO A 135 -20.05 -4.54 0.29
C PRO A 135 -20.74 -3.16 0.34
N ALA A 136 -19.95 -2.08 0.23
CA ALA A 136 -20.47 -0.70 0.24
C ALA A 136 -21.13 -0.28 -1.09
N GLY A 137 -21.07 -1.11 -2.14
CA GLY A 137 -21.64 -0.79 -3.45
C GLY A 137 -20.96 0.39 -4.15
N ILE A 138 -19.66 0.60 -3.89
CA ILE A 138 -18.89 1.71 -4.48
C ILE A 138 -18.74 1.46 -5.99
N PRO A 139 -19.01 2.47 -6.85
CA PRO A 139 -18.88 2.31 -8.30
C PRO A 139 -17.45 1.90 -8.70
N LYS A 140 -17.33 0.88 -9.58
CA LYS A 140 -16.03 0.35 -10.07
C LYS A 140 -15.09 1.42 -10.61
N ARG A 141 -15.61 2.54 -11.10
CA ARG A 141 -14.83 3.68 -11.56
C ARG A 141 -14.06 4.35 -10.43
N ILE A 142 -14.67 4.51 -9.27
CA ILE A 142 -14.04 5.10 -8.08
C ILE A 142 -13.02 4.13 -7.51
N THR A 143 -13.40 2.86 -7.35
CA THR A 143 -12.50 1.81 -6.87
C THR A 143 -11.27 1.70 -7.77
N GLY A 144 -11.43 1.68 -9.10
CA GLY A 144 -10.30 1.65 -10.03
C GLY A 144 -9.40 2.89 -9.96
N THR A 145 -9.95 4.07 -9.66
CA THR A 145 -9.14 5.28 -9.44
C THR A 145 -8.34 5.17 -8.14
N LEU A 146 -8.97 4.72 -7.06
CA LEU A 146 -8.31 4.52 -5.77
C LEU A 146 -7.23 3.43 -5.83
N GLN A 147 -7.48 2.34 -6.54
CA GLN A 147 -6.49 1.30 -6.80
C GLN A 147 -5.28 1.85 -7.58
N THR A 148 -5.53 2.64 -8.63
CA THR A 148 -4.44 3.25 -9.42
C THR A 148 -3.67 4.28 -8.59
N GLU A 149 -4.33 5.03 -7.71
CA GLU A 149 -3.69 5.90 -6.73
C GLU A 149 -2.77 5.11 -5.80
N GLY A 150 -3.29 4.02 -5.21
CA GLY A 150 -2.57 3.16 -4.27
C GLY A 150 -1.33 2.46 -4.86
N LEU A 151 -1.21 2.39 -6.19
CA LEU A 151 0.00 1.86 -6.84
C LEU A 151 1.22 2.77 -6.71
N PHE A 152 1.04 4.07 -6.52
CA PHE A 152 2.13 5.05 -6.56
C PHE A 152 2.29 5.85 -5.25
N ASN A 153 1.27 5.89 -4.39
CA ASN A 153 1.30 6.64 -3.14
C ASN A 153 2.35 6.07 -2.16
N ASP A 154 2.48 4.74 -2.10
CA ASP A 154 3.44 4.06 -1.23
C ASP A 154 4.86 4.46 -1.57
N ALA A 155 5.19 4.56 -2.87
CA ALA A 155 6.51 4.99 -3.30
C ALA A 155 6.86 6.41 -2.81
N ALA A 156 5.91 7.35 -2.89
CA ALA A 156 6.11 8.72 -2.40
C ALA A 156 6.31 8.74 -0.88
N SER A 157 5.54 7.93 -0.17
CA SER A 157 5.59 7.82 1.29
C SER A 157 6.87 7.15 1.78
N ILE A 158 7.30 6.05 1.18
CA ILE A 158 8.53 5.34 1.54
C ILE A 158 9.75 6.24 1.35
N VAL A 159 9.80 7.03 0.28
CA VAL A 159 10.90 7.97 0.08
C VAL A 159 10.89 9.07 1.14
N ALA A 160 9.72 9.66 1.44
CA ALA A 160 9.62 10.66 2.49
C ALA A 160 10.03 10.08 3.87
N PHE A 161 9.63 8.85 4.14
CA PHE A 161 10.01 8.11 5.34
C PHE A 161 11.52 7.91 5.43
N ASN A 162 12.16 7.42 4.37
CA ASN A 162 13.60 7.16 4.36
C ASN A 162 14.43 8.43 4.51
N VAL A 163 14.02 9.54 3.86
CA VAL A 163 14.68 10.85 4.01
C VAL A 163 14.58 11.35 5.47
N ALA A 164 13.40 11.26 6.05
CA ALA A 164 13.19 11.68 7.43
C ALA A 164 13.91 10.75 8.43
N LEU A 165 13.93 9.44 8.16
CA LEU A 165 14.63 8.46 9.00
C LEU A 165 16.15 8.68 8.97
N ALA A 166 16.73 8.93 7.79
CA ALA A 166 18.14 9.23 7.65
C ALA A 166 18.52 10.47 8.44
N ALA A 167 17.72 11.55 8.40
CA ALA A 167 17.93 12.75 9.19
C ALA A 167 17.80 12.47 10.69
N LEU A 168 16.83 11.64 11.09
CA LEU A 168 16.61 11.26 12.50
C LEU A 168 17.80 10.47 13.07
N VAL A 169 18.32 9.50 12.31
CA VAL A 169 19.45 8.65 12.72
C VAL A 169 20.76 9.42 12.77
N ALA A 170 20.94 10.39 11.86
CA ALA A 170 22.15 11.22 11.81
C ALA A 170 22.15 12.39 12.79
N ASP A 171 21.09 12.58 13.61
CA ASP A 171 20.87 13.80 14.42
C ASP A 171 21.03 15.09 13.61
N GLY A 172 20.69 15.03 12.31
CA GLY A 172 20.86 16.10 11.34
C GLY A 172 19.57 16.83 10.99
N GLU A 173 19.71 17.87 10.19
CA GLU A 173 18.56 18.55 9.60
C GLU A 173 18.06 17.75 8.37
N VAL A 174 16.73 17.81 8.12
CA VAL A 174 16.13 17.19 6.94
C VAL A 174 16.54 17.99 5.69
N ASP A 175 17.38 17.43 4.85
CA ASP A 175 17.76 18.04 3.56
C ASP A 175 16.72 17.68 2.50
N PHE A 176 15.78 18.60 2.30
CA PHE A 176 14.72 18.44 1.29
C PHE A 176 15.26 18.45 -0.14
N SER A 177 16.40 19.08 -0.41
CA SER A 177 16.97 19.17 -1.75
C SER A 177 17.61 17.85 -2.16
N GLU A 178 18.37 17.24 -1.27
CA GLU A 178 18.92 15.90 -1.44
C GLU A 178 17.80 14.86 -1.52
N GLY A 179 16.79 14.96 -0.64
CA GLY A 179 15.61 14.10 -0.68
C GLY A 179 14.87 14.15 -2.00
N ALA A 180 14.68 15.34 -2.57
CA ALA A 180 14.01 15.50 -3.88
C ALA A 180 14.84 14.90 -5.03
N LEU A 181 16.16 15.06 -5.02
CA LEU A 181 17.05 14.47 -6.01
C LEU A 181 17.05 12.94 -5.91
N ASN A 182 17.15 12.39 -4.71
CA ASN A 182 17.10 10.96 -4.47
C ASN A 182 15.75 10.36 -4.87
N PHE A 183 14.64 11.06 -4.62
CA PHE A 183 13.32 10.65 -5.12
C PHE A 183 13.27 10.60 -6.65
N LEU A 184 13.74 11.66 -7.30
CA LEU A 184 13.74 11.73 -8.76
C LEU A 184 14.62 10.62 -9.39
N TYR A 185 15.82 10.43 -8.86
CA TYR A 185 16.71 9.35 -9.28
C TYR A 185 16.03 7.98 -9.11
N SER A 186 15.54 7.71 -7.90
CA SER A 186 14.89 6.46 -7.53
C SER A 186 13.69 6.15 -8.43
N ALA A 187 12.84 7.14 -8.69
CA ALA A 187 11.66 6.99 -9.55
C ALA A 187 12.03 6.77 -11.02
N VAL A 188 12.95 7.56 -11.57
CA VAL A 188 13.35 7.46 -12.98
C VAL A 188 14.04 6.13 -13.28
N VAL A 189 14.98 5.72 -12.42
CA VAL A 189 15.69 4.45 -12.58
C VAL A 189 14.72 3.27 -12.44
N ALA A 190 13.81 3.31 -11.48
CA ALA A 190 12.77 2.29 -11.29
C ALA A 190 11.86 2.15 -12.51
N VAL A 191 11.45 3.25 -13.14
CA VAL A 191 10.66 3.22 -14.39
C VAL A 191 11.44 2.54 -15.52
N ILE A 192 12.73 2.85 -15.67
CA ILE A 192 13.57 2.24 -16.71
C ILE A 192 13.68 0.73 -16.48
N ILE A 193 13.99 0.30 -15.25
CA ILE A 193 14.05 -1.12 -14.87
C ILE A 193 12.72 -1.79 -15.16
N GLY A 194 11.63 -1.22 -14.67
CA GLY A 194 10.29 -1.76 -14.84
C GLY A 194 9.90 -1.95 -16.30
N LEU A 195 10.20 -0.97 -17.17
CA LEU A 195 9.94 -1.07 -18.61
C LEU A 195 10.79 -2.17 -19.27
N ILE A 196 12.07 -2.26 -18.94
CA ILE A 196 12.98 -3.27 -19.52
C ILE A 196 12.54 -4.66 -19.07
N VAL A 197 12.43 -4.87 -17.77
CA VAL A 197 12.08 -6.17 -17.19
C VAL A 197 10.67 -6.59 -17.58
N GLY A 198 9.71 -5.68 -17.60
CA GLY A 198 8.33 -5.95 -18.02
C GLY A 198 8.24 -6.41 -19.49
N ARG A 199 9.05 -5.81 -20.40
CA ARG A 199 9.13 -6.25 -21.80
C ARG A 199 9.75 -7.62 -21.93
N LEU A 200 10.86 -7.87 -21.24
CA LEU A 200 11.52 -9.18 -21.25
C LEU A 200 10.59 -10.26 -20.67
N ALA A 201 9.88 -9.93 -19.59
CA ALA A 201 8.89 -10.81 -18.99
C ALA A 201 7.73 -11.13 -19.95
N ALA A 202 7.22 -10.14 -20.68
CA ALA A 202 6.18 -10.37 -21.69
C ALA A 202 6.68 -11.27 -22.82
N LEU A 203 7.91 -11.09 -23.30
CA LEU A 203 8.51 -11.98 -24.30
C LEU A 203 8.64 -13.41 -23.79
N PHE A 204 9.10 -13.58 -22.55
CA PHE A 204 9.20 -14.90 -21.93
C PHE A 204 7.83 -15.58 -21.80
N VAL A 205 6.84 -14.88 -21.21
CA VAL A 205 5.48 -15.37 -21.04
C VAL A 205 4.85 -15.79 -22.37
N ASN A 206 5.07 -15.01 -23.44
CA ASN A 206 4.57 -15.33 -24.77
C ASN A 206 5.27 -16.54 -25.42
N SER A 207 6.49 -16.88 -25.01
CA SER A 207 7.22 -18.04 -25.49
C SER A 207 6.90 -19.36 -24.77
N VAL A 208 6.39 -19.28 -23.54
CA VAL A 208 6.03 -20.43 -22.72
C VAL A 208 4.60 -20.83 -23.03
N HIS A 209 4.33 -22.13 -23.19
CA HIS A 209 2.98 -22.67 -23.49
C HIS A 209 2.24 -23.14 -22.25
N ASP A 210 2.97 -23.56 -21.22
CA ASP A 210 2.42 -24.11 -19.99
C ASP A 210 1.95 -23.01 -19.04
N SER A 211 0.68 -23.05 -18.64
CA SER A 211 0.03 -22.07 -17.76
C SER A 211 0.63 -22.05 -16.34
N VAL A 212 1.05 -23.22 -15.83
CA VAL A 212 1.66 -23.35 -14.49
C VAL A 212 3.02 -22.66 -14.49
N THR A 213 3.85 -22.91 -15.51
CA THR A 213 5.17 -22.27 -15.66
C THR A 213 5.04 -20.76 -15.79
N ARG A 214 4.06 -20.26 -16.56
CA ARG A 214 3.77 -18.81 -16.66
C ARG A 214 3.42 -18.22 -15.31
N THR A 215 2.52 -18.88 -14.56
CA THR A 215 2.09 -18.42 -13.25
C THR A 215 3.25 -18.45 -12.24
N ALA A 216 4.04 -19.51 -12.22
CA ALA A 216 5.22 -19.61 -11.36
C ALA A 216 6.26 -18.52 -11.68
N PHE A 217 6.49 -18.23 -12.95
CA PHE A 217 7.37 -17.12 -13.35
C PHE A 217 6.85 -15.78 -12.83
N THR A 218 5.56 -15.50 -13.02
CA THR A 218 4.97 -14.25 -12.52
C THR A 218 4.98 -14.14 -11.00
N TRP A 219 5.04 -15.27 -10.28
CA TRP A 219 5.18 -15.30 -8.83
C TRP A 219 6.59 -14.88 -8.36
N VAL A 220 7.62 -15.39 -8.99
CA VAL A 220 9.02 -15.13 -8.60
C VAL A 220 9.49 -13.73 -9.06
N LEU A 221 9.00 -13.28 -10.21
CA LEU A 221 9.45 -12.06 -10.87
C LEU A 221 9.38 -10.79 -10.00
N PRO A 222 8.27 -10.50 -9.30
CA PRO A 222 8.18 -9.28 -8.48
C PRO A 222 9.22 -9.22 -7.36
N PHE A 223 9.57 -10.34 -6.75
CA PHE A 223 10.64 -10.39 -5.75
C PHE A 223 12.01 -10.07 -6.36
N ALA A 224 12.31 -10.65 -7.52
CA ALA A 224 13.55 -10.36 -8.23
C ALA A 224 13.66 -8.90 -8.64
N ILE A 225 12.56 -8.29 -9.12
CA ILE A 225 12.51 -6.87 -9.48
C ILE A 225 12.73 -6.01 -8.24
N PHE A 226 12.07 -6.31 -7.13
CA PHE A 226 12.17 -5.56 -5.89
C PHE A 226 13.63 -5.51 -5.41
N VAL A 227 14.22 -6.68 -5.21
CA VAL A 227 15.60 -6.78 -4.71
C VAL A 227 16.59 -6.11 -5.69
N ALA A 228 16.47 -6.34 -6.99
CA ALA A 228 17.36 -5.73 -7.97
C ALA A 228 17.25 -4.21 -8.02
N ALA A 229 16.05 -3.65 -7.80
CA ALA A 229 15.86 -2.20 -7.77
C ALA A 229 16.44 -1.59 -6.49
N GLU A 230 16.15 -2.18 -5.31
CA GLU A 230 16.65 -1.69 -4.01
C GLU A 230 18.19 -1.73 -3.93
N GLU A 231 18.85 -2.74 -4.48
CA GLU A 231 20.33 -2.85 -4.53
C GLU A 231 21.02 -1.66 -5.23
N ILE A 232 20.32 -0.99 -6.14
CA ILE A 232 20.84 0.20 -6.83
C ILE A 232 20.16 1.49 -6.37
N HIS A 233 19.53 1.47 -5.21
CA HIS A 233 18.79 2.60 -4.61
C HIS A 233 17.66 3.16 -5.48
N ALA A 234 17.07 2.31 -6.33
CA ALA A 234 15.85 2.61 -7.07
C ALA A 234 14.62 2.08 -6.33
N SER A 235 13.44 2.67 -6.55
CA SER A 235 12.22 2.22 -5.89
C SER A 235 11.76 0.86 -6.41
N GLY A 236 11.88 -0.18 -5.58
CA GLY A 236 11.34 -1.51 -5.87
C GLY A 236 9.84 -1.48 -6.14
N VAL A 237 9.10 -0.64 -5.42
CA VAL A 237 7.66 -0.42 -5.57
C VAL A 237 7.31 0.06 -6.98
N ILE A 238 7.92 1.15 -7.45
CA ILE A 238 7.68 1.69 -8.79
C ILE A 238 8.11 0.69 -9.86
N ALA A 239 9.27 0.03 -9.67
CA ALA A 239 9.78 -0.94 -10.63
C ALA A 239 8.81 -2.12 -10.83
N ILE A 240 8.24 -2.68 -9.75
CA ILE A 240 7.24 -3.74 -9.79
C ILE A 240 5.99 -3.29 -10.53
N VAL A 241 5.44 -2.13 -10.18
CA VAL A 241 4.20 -1.60 -10.78
C VAL A 241 4.38 -1.41 -12.28
N ILE A 242 5.46 -0.75 -12.70
CA ILE A 242 5.74 -0.50 -14.11
C ILE A 242 5.97 -1.81 -14.88
N ALA A 243 6.72 -2.77 -14.28
CA ALA A 243 6.95 -4.06 -14.91
C ALA A 243 5.67 -4.88 -15.07
N ALA A 244 4.80 -4.90 -14.05
CA ALA A 244 3.53 -5.59 -14.10
C ALA A 244 2.59 -5.01 -15.17
N VAL A 245 2.46 -3.68 -15.23
CA VAL A 245 1.66 -2.97 -16.25
C VAL A 245 2.21 -3.19 -17.65
N GLU A 246 3.55 -3.09 -17.84
CA GLU A 246 4.19 -3.30 -19.15
C GLU A 246 4.04 -4.74 -19.61
N MET A 247 4.26 -5.72 -18.72
CA MET A 247 4.06 -7.13 -19.02
C MET A 247 2.60 -7.42 -19.37
N SER A 248 1.65 -7.00 -18.54
CA SER A 248 0.21 -7.25 -18.75
C SER A 248 -0.33 -6.60 -20.02
N SER A 249 0.25 -5.47 -20.42
CA SER A 249 -0.14 -4.77 -21.66
C SER A 249 0.37 -5.45 -22.94
N ARG A 250 1.40 -6.31 -22.85
CA ARG A 250 2.08 -6.95 -24.00
C ARG A 250 1.95 -8.46 -24.04
N ALA A 251 1.67 -9.10 -22.91
CA ALA A 251 1.52 -10.52 -22.83
C ALA A 251 0.18 -10.98 -23.42
N SER A 252 0.21 -12.08 -24.17
CA SER A 252 -0.96 -12.74 -24.74
C SER A 252 -1.39 -13.88 -23.83
N PHE A 253 -2.40 -13.64 -23.01
CA PHE A 253 -2.96 -14.66 -22.12
C PHE A 253 -4.14 -15.38 -22.77
N THR A 254 -4.13 -16.71 -22.73
CA THR A 254 -5.28 -17.53 -23.11
C THR A 254 -6.41 -17.42 -22.08
N ALA A 255 -7.58 -17.96 -22.37
CA ALA A 255 -8.69 -18.00 -21.41
C ALA A 255 -8.31 -18.85 -20.16
N GLU A 256 -7.56 -19.94 -20.37
CA GLU A 256 -7.06 -20.80 -19.31
C GLU A 256 -6.06 -20.07 -18.42
N ASP A 257 -5.09 -19.35 -18.99
CA ASP A 257 -4.12 -18.53 -18.23
C ASP A 257 -4.82 -17.48 -17.37
N ARG A 258 -5.88 -16.87 -17.92
CA ARG A 258 -6.65 -15.86 -17.17
C ARG A 258 -7.38 -16.46 -15.99
N LEU A 259 -8.00 -17.64 -16.16
CA LEU A 259 -8.72 -18.29 -15.07
C LEU A 259 -7.77 -18.79 -13.98
N SER A 260 -6.75 -19.58 -14.34
CA SER A 260 -5.81 -20.15 -13.38
C SER A 260 -4.98 -19.06 -12.70
N GLY A 261 -4.49 -18.09 -13.46
CA GLY A 261 -3.74 -16.96 -12.92
C GLY A 261 -4.59 -16.03 -12.03
N HIS A 262 -5.90 -15.90 -12.32
CA HIS A 262 -6.80 -15.11 -11.47
C HIS A 262 -6.95 -15.78 -10.09
N SER A 263 -7.35 -17.05 -10.06
CA SER A 263 -7.55 -17.78 -8.81
C SER A 263 -6.28 -17.88 -7.97
N PHE A 264 -5.12 -18.09 -8.63
CA PHE A 264 -3.83 -18.11 -7.94
C PHE A 264 -3.57 -16.76 -7.25
N TRP A 265 -3.69 -15.66 -7.98
CA TRP A 265 -3.38 -14.34 -7.44
C TRP A 265 -4.39 -13.84 -6.42
N GLU A 266 -5.66 -14.24 -6.51
CA GLU A 266 -6.66 -13.98 -5.46
C GLU A 266 -6.31 -14.71 -4.16
N THR A 267 -5.84 -15.97 -4.28
CA THR A 267 -5.38 -16.73 -3.10
C THR A 267 -4.15 -16.10 -2.46
N VAL A 268 -3.17 -15.68 -3.28
CA VAL A 268 -1.98 -14.97 -2.80
C VAL A 268 -2.37 -13.67 -2.09
N GLU A 269 -3.22 -12.86 -2.70
CA GLU A 269 -3.70 -11.60 -2.14
C GLU A 269 -4.41 -11.82 -0.79
N LEU A 270 -5.31 -12.80 -0.72
CA LEU A 270 -6.00 -13.17 0.53
C LEU A 270 -5.02 -13.53 1.64
N LEU A 271 -4.08 -14.45 1.36
CA LEU A 271 -3.17 -14.96 2.38
C LEU A 271 -2.13 -13.90 2.82
N PHE A 272 -1.56 -13.15 1.88
CA PHE A 272 -0.57 -12.12 2.20
C PHE A 272 -1.19 -10.92 2.91
N THR A 273 -2.38 -10.49 2.50
CA THR A 273 -3.16 -9.47 3.21
C THR A 273 -3.49 -9.95 4.62
N GLY A 274 -3.93 -11.19 4.76
CA GLY A 274 -4.24 -11.76 6.06
C GLY A 274 -3.02 -11.84 6.97
N LEU A 275 -1.87 -12.26 6.46
CA LEU A 275 -0.63 -12.24 7.24
C LEU A 275 -0.24 -10.81 7.63
N ALA A 276 -0.30 -9.83 6.72
CA ALA A 276 0.05 -8.44 7.01
C ALA A 276 -0.86 -7.84 8.10
N PHE A 277 -2.18 -7.94 7.95
CA PHE A 277 -3.13 -7.44 8.94
C PHE A 277 -3.13 -8.24 10.25
N GLY A 278 -2.84 -9.53 10.17
CA GLY A 278 -2.61 -10.38 11.34
C GLY A 278 -1.38 -9.95 12.15
N LEU A 279 -0.26 -9.66 11.46
CA LEU A 279 0.95 -9.13 12.11
C LEU A 279 0.71 -7.76 12.74
N ILE A 280 -0.05 -6.86 12.08
CA ILE A 280 -0.48 -5.60 12.70
C ILE A 280 -1.27 -5.87 13.98
N GLY A 281 -2.21 -6.83 13.97
CA GLY A 281 -2.91 -7.25 15.18
C GLY A 281 -1.97 -7.76 16.29
N MET A 282 -0.91 -8.48 15.90
CA MET A 282 0.09 -8.97 16.85
C MET A 282 0.98 -7.85 17.44
N SER A 283 1.27 -6.81 16.69
CA SER A 283 2.05 -5.66 17.17
C SER A 283 1.30 -4.78 18.18
N VAL A 284 -0.03 -4.89 18.27
CA VAL A 284 -0.85 -4.08 19.19
C VAL A 284 -0.46 -4.31 20.64
N ARG A 285 -0.15 -5.55 21.04
CA ARG A 285 0.28 -5.86 22.42
C ARG A 285 1.61 -5.17 22.74
N GLU A 286 2.59 -5.35 21.87
CA GLU A 286 3.91 -4.76 22.02
C GLU A 286 3.81 -3.22 22.12
N ALA A 287 3.01 -2.61 21.24
CA ALA A 287 2.74 -1.18 21.28
C ALA A 287 2.05 -0.72 22.58
N ILE A 288 1.16 -1.53 23.16
CA ILE A 288 0.52 -1.24 24.45
C ILE A 288 1.54 -1.38 25.60
N ASP A 289 2.34 -2.43 25.60
CA ASP A 289 3.34 -2.69 26.61
C ASP A 289 4.43 -1.57 26.60
N ASP A 290 4.87 -1.13 25.43
CA ASP A 290 5.82 -0.04 25.24
C ASP A 290 5.24 1.33 25.65
N ALA A 291 3.99 1.61 25.31
CA ALA A 291 3.32 2.85 25.70
C ALA A 291 3.04 2.93 27.20
N GLY A 292 2.89 1.80 27.88
CA GLY A 292 2.69 1.71 29.32
C GLY A 292 1.54 2.60 29.80
N THR A 293 1.84 3.58 30.67
CA THR A 293 0.84 4.52 31.21
C THR A 293 0.33 5.54 30.20
N MET A 294 1.02 5.72 29.08
CA MET A 294 0.68 6.70 28.02
C MET A 294 -0.26 6.15 26.95
N VAL A 295 -0.77 4.93 27.08
CA VAL A 295 -1.65 4.28 26.08
C VAL A 295 -2.84 5.17 25.69
N LEU A 296 -3.54 5.78 26.66
CA LEU A 296 -4.70 6.65 26.38
C LEU A 296 -4.29 7.92 25.62
N GLU A 297 -3.14 8.48 25.92
CA GLU A 297 -2.59 9.63 25.22
C GLU A 297 -2.21 9.27 23.81
N ALA A 298 -1.52 8.14 23.60
CA ALA A 298 -1.17 7.62 22.29
C ALA A 298 -2.41 7.35 21.41
N ILE A 299 -3.45 6.76 21.98
CA ILE A 299 -4.74 6.58 21.29
C ILE A 299 -5.36 7.93 20.91
N GLY A 300 -5.33 8.91 21.83
CA GLY A 300 -5.84 10.26 21.56
C GLY A 300 -5.10 10.94 20.42
N ILE A 301 -3.78 10.88 20.41
CA ILE A 301 -2.93 11.40 19.33
C ILE A 301 -3.25 10.70 18.02
N GLY A 302 -3.32 9.36 18.01
CA GLY A 302 -3.64 8.56 16.82
C GLY A 302 -5.00 8.91 16.23
N LEU A 303 -6.01 9.13 17.07
CA LEU A 303 -7.34 9.58 16.62
C LEU A 303 -7.30 10.98 15.98
N VAL A 304 -6.59 11.94 16.57
CA VAL A 304 -6.45 13.28 15.99
C VAL A 304 -5.73 13.22 14.66
N LEU A 305 -4.62 12.48 14.56
CA LEU A 305 -3.89 12.30 13.30
C LEU A 305 -4.76 11.64 12.23
N SER A 306 -5.55 10.64 12.58
CA SER A 306 -6.49 9.99 11.66
C SER A 306 -7.55 10.97 11.15
N ILE A 307 -8.12 11.79 12.02
CA ILE A 307 -9.08 12.84 11.64
C ILE A 307 -8.44 13.85 10.70
N VAL A 308 -7.21 14.27 10.97
CA VAL A 308 -6.49 15.22 10.11
C VAL A 308 -6.21 14.61 8.74
N ALA A 309 -5.75 13.35 8.67
CA ALA A 309 -5.52 12.64 7.41
C ALA A 309 -6.80 12.58 6.56
N PHE A 310 -7.92 12.22 7.20
CA PHE A 310 -9.24 12.20 6.54
C PHE A 310 -9.68 13.60 6.08
N ALA A 311 -9.50 14.61 6.92
CA ALA A 311 -9.88 15.99 6.59
C ALA A 311 -9.08 16.56 5.41
N VAL A 312 -7.77 16.29 5.35
CA VAL A 312 -6.90 16.69 4.22
C VAL A 312 -7.36 16.03 2.93
N ARG A 313 -7.62 14.71 2.97
CA ARG A 313 -8.12 13.97 1.81
C ARG A 313 -9.46 14.51 1.33
N PHE A 314 -10.40 14.68 2.23
CA PHE A 314 -11.72 15.25 1.94
C PHE A 314 -11.61 16.64 1.32
N ALA A 315 -10.81 17.54 1.93
CA ALA A 315 -10.60 18.90 1.43
C ALA A 315 -10.00 18.87 0.02
N CYS A 316 -9.01 18.02 -0.23
CA CYS A 316 -8.37 17.90 -1.54
C CYS A 316 -9.36 17.39 -2.60
N MET A 317 -10.15 16.37 -2.29
CA MET A 317 -11.18 15.84 -3.17
C MET A 317 -12.27 16.88 -3.46
N TRP A 318 -12.67 17.65 -2.44
CA TRP A 318 -13.64 18.73 -2.60
C TRP A 318 -13.12 19.85 -3.49
N VAL A 319 -11.87 20.28 -3.29
CA VAL A 319 -11.22 21.29 -4.13
C VAL A 319 -11.15 20.83 -5.59
N LEU A 320 -10.75 19.57 -5.83
CA LEU A 320 -10.73 18.98 -7.16
C LEU A 320 -12.13 18.95 -7.81
N TYR A 321 -13.14 18.58 -7.05
CA TYR A 321 -14.53 18.59 -7.51
C TYR A 321 -14.98 20.00 -7.91
N MET A 322 -14.71 21.01 -7.06
CA MET A 322 -15.08 22.41 -7.34
C MET A 322 -14.35 22.95 -8.58
N PHE A 323 -13.07 22.62 -8.72
CA PHE A 323 -12.27 23.02 -9.87
C PHE A 323 -12.79 22.45 -11.18
N LYS A 324 -13.14 21.15 -11.18
CA LYS A 324 -13.74 20.47 -12.33
C LYS A 324 -15.11 21.03 -12.70
N LYS A 325 -15.96 21.25 -11.69
CA LYS A 325 -17.29 21.85 -11.90
C LYS A 325 -17.17 23.22 -12.59
N ARG A 326 -16.15 24.00 -12.21
CA ARG A 326 -15.87 25.32 -12.82
C ARG A 326 -15.35 25.20 -14.26
N MET A 327 -14.60 24.12 -14.58
CA MET A 327 -14.02 23.90 -15.90
C MET A 327 -14.93 23.08 -16.84
N ASN A 328 -16.13 22.71 -16.41
CA ASN A 328 -17.10 21.89 -17.17
C ASN A 328 -16.51 20.58 -17.74
N ARG A 329 -15.55 19.97 -17.04
CA ARG A 329 -14.95 18.67 -17.40
C ARG A 329 -15.68 17.53 -16.71
N THR A 330 -16.12 16.51 -17.50
CA THR A 330 -16.95 15.38 -17.02
C THR A 330 -16.24 14.03 -17.04
N ASP A 331 -14.98 14.01 -17.43
CA ASP A 331 -14.26 12.79 -17.85
C ASP A 331 -13.46 12.10 -16.74
N VAL A 332 -13.36 12.70 -15.55
CA VAL A 332 -12.56 12.15 -14.44
C VAL A 332 -13.32 12.21 -13.11
N ALA A 333 -13.12 11.26 -12.20
CA ALA A 333 -13.68 11.27 -10.84
C ALA A 333 -13.07 12.41 -9.98
N PRO A 334 -13.80 12.95 -9.00
CA PRO A 334 -15.20 12.71 -8.68
C PRO A 334 -16.14 13.51 -9.60
N LEU A 335 -17.23 12.88 -10.08
CA LEU A 335 -18.24 13.55 -10.94
C LEU A 335 -19.41 14.11 -10.14
N ARG A 336 -19.69 13.53 -8.98
CA ARG A 336 -20.82 13.91 -8.12
C ARG A 336 -20.33 14.20 -6.72
N MET A 337 -21.04 15.08 -6.01
CA MET A 337 -20.74 15.39 -4.60
C MET A 337 -20.76 14.15 -3.71
N GLN A 338 -21.63 13.18 -3.99
CA GLN A 338 -21.67 11.90 -3.27
C GLN A 338 -20.37 11.11 -3.40
N GLU A 339 -19.67 11.22 -4.51
CA GLU A 339 -18.38 10.56 -4.75
C GLU A 339 -17.20 11.23 -4.00
N VAL A 340 -17.38 12.44 -3.52
CA VAL A 340 -16.42 13.13 -2.64
C VAL A 340 -16.54 12.63 -1.20
N LEU A 341 -17.74 12.12 -0.84
CA LEU A 341 -18.03 11.61 0.49
C LEU A 341 -17.70 10.12 0.65
N LEU A 342 -17.53 9.40 -0.46
CA LEU A 342 -17.08 8.01 -0.49
C LEU A 342 -15.55 7.91 -0.44
#